data_d151a7930be3eea44a651dbc4bd3d7eb
#
_entry.id   d151a7930be3eea44a651dbc4bd3d7eb
#
_cell.length_a   1.000
_cell.length_b   1.000
_cell.length_c   1.000
_cell.angle_alpha   90.00
_cell.angle_beta   90.00
_cell.angle_gamma   90.00
#
_symmetry.space_group_name_H-M   'P 1'
#
loop_
_entity.id
_entity.type
_entity.pdbx_description
1 polymer ?
#
loop_
_entity_poly.entity_id
_entity_poly.type
_entity_poly.pdbx_seq_one_letter_code
_entity_poly.pdbx_strand_id
1 'polypeptide(L)'
;MSSFLKDFYNAISLFDLTYLIITILSLIKCSRKGFVLSVLAASKWLLAYVITLILFPKTKPYVKDIIDNEYILDIILGLGIFALVIFIILMINKGISKAVKYSGLGRVDTIFGFFFGFIRSYVICVCVFSTISIIYNHNKWPLKLSESLTFPYIEKGSKYLIKEFPDEKNYKDTKEKIEEL
;
A
#
# COMPACT_ATOMS: atom_id res chain seq x y z
N MET A 1 38.66 -1.32 -15.64
CA MET A 1 37.21 -1.41 -15.80
C MET A 1 36.62 -2.72 -15.25
N SER A 2 37.34 -3.84 -15.28
CA SER A 2 36.86 -5.13 -14.75
C SER A 2 36.92 -5.28 -13.23
N SER A 3 37.87 -4.65 -12.53
CA SER A 3 37.94 -4.65 -11.05
C SER A 3 36.80 -3.87 -10.41
N PHE A 4 36.55 -2.64 -10.87
CA PHE A 4 35.47 -1.79 -10.38
C PHE A 4 34.09 -2.47 -10.53
N LEU A 5 33.83 -3.16 -11.65
CA LEU A 5 32.60 -3.91 -11.85
C LEU A 5 32.49 -5.13 -10.94
N LYS A 6 33.61 -5.81 -10.65
CA LYS A 6 33.63 -6.93 -9.70
C LYS A 6 33.43 -6.47 -8.26
N ASP A 7 34.07 -5.37 -7.87
CA ASP A 7 33.91 -4.78 -6.54
C ASP A 7 32.49 -4.25 -6.32
N PHE A 8 31.89 -3.64 -7.36
CA PHE A 8 30.49 -3.20 -7.37
C PHE A 8 29.51 -4.37 -7.29
N TYR A 9 29.76 -5.46 -8.04
CA TYR A 9 28.92 -6.67 -8.00
C TYR A 9 29.01 -7.39 -6.64
N ASN A 10 30.17 -7.41 -6.01
CA ASN A 10 30.36 -7.99 -4.69
C ASN A 10 29.80 -7.13 -3.55
N ALA A 11 29.64 -5.82 -3.77
CA ALA A 11 29.11 -4.88 -2.79
C ALA A 11 27.58 -4.78 -2.81
N ILE A 12 26.90 -5.23 -3.89
CA ILE A 12 25.43 -5.18 -4.00
C ILE A 12 24.86 -6.50 -3.52
N SER A 13 24.18 -6.45 -2.39
CA SER A 13 23.40 -7.59 -1.90
C SER A 13 22.22 -7.89 -2.85
N LEU A 14 21.81 -9.15 -2.93
CA LEU A 14 20.58 -9.55 -3.65
C LEU A 14 19.36 -8.75 -3.17
N PHE A 15 19.35 -8.35 -1.92
CA PHE A 15 18.31 -7.48 -1.34
C PHE A 15 18.31 -6.09 -1.99
N ASP A 16 19.50 -5.47 -2.13
CA ASP A 16 19.64 -4.16 -2.77
C ASP A 16 19.23 -4.19 -4.23
N LEU A 17 19.57 -5.27 -4.95
CA LEU A 17 19.16 -5.47 -6.32
C LEU A 17 17.64 -5.56 -6.46
N THR A 18 16.99 -6.30 -5.57
CA THR A 18 15.52 -6.42 -5.53
C THR A 18 14.87 -5.06 -5.26
N TYR A 19 15.39 -4.32 -4.26
CA TYR A 19 14.92 -2.98 -3.95
C TYR A 19 15.09 -2.02 -5.14
N LEU A 20 16.22 -2.08 -5.82
CA LEU A 20 16.51 -1.26 -6.98
C LEU A 20 15.54 -1.55 -8.14
N ILE A 21 15.26 -2.82 -8.42
CA ILE A 21 14.28 -3.22 -9.44
C ILE A 21 12.90 -2.68 -9.10
N ILE A 22 12.42 -2.86 -7.87
CA ILE A 22 11.12 -2.35 -7.42
C ILE A 22 11.08 -0.82 -7.55
N THR A 23 12.16 -0.15 -7.18
CA THR A 23 12.27 1.31 -7.27
C THR A 23 12.20 1.79 -8.71
N ILE A 24 12.98 1.22 -9.62
CA ILE A 24 12.95 1.58 -11.05
C ILE A 24 11.55 1.37 -11.64
N LEU A 25 10.93 0.23 -11.39
CA LEU A 25 9.57 -0.05 -11.87
C LEU A 25 8.55 0.94 -11.31
N SER A 26 8.68 1.31 -10.03
CA SER A 26 7.82 2.31 -9.39
C SER A 26 8.02 3.70 -10.00
N LEU A 27 9.27 4.12 -10.22
CA LEU A 27 9.60 5.40 -10.86
C LEU A 27 9.01 5.51 -12.26
N ILE A 28 9.24 4.50 -13.10
CA ILE A 28 8.71 4.48 -14.48
C ILE A 28 7.17 4.55 -14.44
N LYS A 29 6.53 3.77 -13.59
CA LYS A 29 5.08 3.72 -13.49
C LYS A 29 4.48 5.03 -12.99
N CYS A 30 5.07 5.64 -11.96
CA CYS A 30 4.58 6.88 -11.37
C CYS A 30 4.89 8.09 -12.27
N SER A 31 6.06 8.15 -12.90
CA SER A 31 6.41 9.19 -13.87
C SER A 31 5.49 9.18 -15.08
N ARG A 32 5.17 7.99 -15.63
CA ARG A 32 4.24 7.89 -16.77
C ARG A 32 2.79 8.25 -16.44
N LYS A 33 2.35 7.96 -15.23
CA LYS A 33 0.98 8.27 -14.76
C LYS A 33 0.83 9.69 -14.27
N GLY A 34 1.91 10.29 -13.79
CA GLY A 34 1.91 11.53 -13.04
C GLY A 34 1.63 11.32 -11.54
N PHE A 35 1.87 12.36 -10.77
CA PHE A 35 1.72 12.38 -9.31
C PHE A 35 0.27 12.14 -8.88
N VAL A 36 -0.65 12.96 -9.40
CA VAL A 36 -2.06 12.92 -8.99
C VAL A 36 -2.66 11.52 -9.17
N LEU A 37 -2.47 10.93 -10.35
CA LEU A 37 -2.99 9.60 -10.62
C LEU A 37 -2.27 8.49 -9.85
N SER A 38 -1.00 8.69 -9.54
CA SER A 38 -0.24 7.72 -8.75
C SER A 38 -0.67 7.71 -7.29
N VAL A 39 -0.95 8.89 -6.70
CA VAL A 39 -1.51 9.03 -5.36
C VAL A 39 -2.92 8.42 -5.31
N LEU A 40 -3.79 8.77 -6.24
CA LEU A 40 -5.14 8.21 -6.31
C LEU A 40 -5.12 6.68 -6.48
N ALA A 41 -4.18 6.16 -7.30
CA ALA A 41 -4.03 4.72 -7.47
C ALA A 41 -3.51 4.02 -6.21
N ALA A 42 -2.69 4.67 -5.39
CA ALA A 42 -2.24 4.14 -4.11
C ALA A 42 -3.34 4.19 -3.05
N SER A 43 -4.10 5.29 -3.01
CA SER A 43 -5.13 5.54 -1.99
C SER A 43 -6.45 4.82 -2.26
N LYS A 44 -6.71 4.34 -3.47
CA LYS A 44 -8.03 3.82 -3.87
C LYS A 44 -8.59 2.73 -2.95
N TRP A 45 -7.72 1.82 -2.48
CA TRP A 45 -8.15 0.74 -1.59
C TRP A 45 -8.55 1.24 -0.21
N LEU A 46 -7.76 2.19 0.33
CA LEU A 46 -8.04 2.82 1.60
C LEU A 46 -9.33 3.65 1.52
N LEU A 47 -9.49 4.45 0.46
CA LEU A 47 -10.70 5.23 0.23
C LEU A 47 -11.93 4.33 0.07
N ALA A 48 -11.81 3.24 -0.70
CA ALA A 48 -12.90 2.29 -0.86
C ALA A 48 -13.30 1.67 0.48
N TYR A 49 -12.33 1.28 1.30
CA TYR A 49 -12.57 0.74 2.63
C TYR A 49 -13.30 1.73 3.54
N VAL A 50 -12.77 2.96 3.67
CA VAL A 50 -13.38 4.00 4.51
C VAL A 50 -14.78 4.34 4.07
N ILE A 51 -15.01 4.52 2.75
CA ILE A 51 -16.33 4.82 2.21
C ILE A 51 -17.31 3.65 2.45
N THR A 52 -16.83 2.42 2.31
CA THR A 52 -17.64 1.22 2.59
C THR A 52 -18.08 1.18 4.05
N LEU A 53 -17.16 1.47 5.00
CA LEU A 53 -17.51 1.52 6.43
C LEU A 53 -18.60 2.58 6.74
N ILE A 54 -18.59 3.70 6.03
CA ILE A 54 -19.59 4.77 6.22
C ILE A 54 -20.94 4.40 5.57
N LEU A 55 -20.90 3.78 4.38
CA LEU A 55 -22.10 3.43 3.63
C LEU A 55 -22.79 2.18 4.16
N PHE A 56 -22.05 1.22 4.66
CA PHE A 56 -22.57 -0.07 5.11
C PHE A 56 -23.73 0.09 6.13
N PRO A 57 -23.54 0.80 7.28
CA PRO A 57 -24.62 0.96 8.27
C PRO A 57 -25.82 1.74 7.72
N LYS A 58 -25.61 2.63 6.75
CA LYS A 58 -26.69 3.38 6.11
C LYS A 58 -27.49 2.55 5.14
N THR A 59 -26.87 1.60 4.47
CA THR A 59 -27.49 0.77 3.44
C THR A 59 -28.14 -0.50 4.03
N LYS A 60 -27.60 -1.04 5.11
CA LYS A 60 -28.10 -2.27 5.76
C LYS A 60 -29.61 -2.23 6.06
N PRO A 61 -30.21 -1.14 6.62
CA PRO A 61 -31.64 -1.11 6.91
C PRO A 61 -32.56 -1.29 5.70
N TYR A 62 -32.08 -0.92 4.50
CA TYR A 62 -32.88 -1.02 3.27
C TYR A 62 -32.90 -2.41 2.64
N VAL A 63 -31.94 -3.27 3.03
CA VAL A 63 -31.77 -4.60 2.42
C VAL A 63 -31.93 -5.75 3.42
N LYS A 64 -32.17 -5.45 4.71
CA LYS A 64 -32.28 -6.45 5.77
C LYS A 64 -33.34 -7.53 5.52
N ASP A 65 -34.40 -7.19 4.78
CA ASP A 65 -35.54 -8.07 4.52
C ASP A 65 -35.36 -8.92 3.22
N ILE A 66 -34.22 -8.77 2.52
CA ILE A 66 -33.95 -9.47 1.25
C ILE A 66 -33.38 -10.87 1.50
N ILE A 67 -32.56 -11.04 2.56
CA ILE A 67 -31.89 -12.30 2.88
C ILE A 67 -32.13 -12.61 4.36
N ASP A 68 -32.71 -13.76 4.64
CA ASP A 68 -33.07 -14.20 5.99
C ASP A 68 -31.82 -14.39 6.89
N ASN A 69 -30.68 -14.75 6.29
CA ASN A 69 -29.43 -14.95 7.01
C ASN A 69 -28.62 -13.63 7.08
N GLU A 70 -28.65 -13.01 8.25
CA GLU A 70 -27.97 -11.73 8.50
C GLU A 70 -26.47 -11.76 8.21
N TYR A 71 -25.79 -12.87 8.49
CA TYR A 71 -24.35 -13.03 8.24
C TYR A 71 -24.02 -13.03 6.74
N ILE A 72 -24.83 -13.73 5.95
CA ILE A 72 -24.69 -13.79 4.49
C ILE A 72 -25.02 -12.41 3.89
N LEU A 73 -26.05 -11.75 4.40
CA LEU A 73 -26.42 -10.39 4.01
C LEU A 73 -25.24 -9.43 4.21
N ASP A 74 -24.62 -9.45 5.39
CA ASP A 74 -23.53 -8.53 5.73
C ASP A 74 -22.32 -8.72 4.81
N ILE A 75 -21.95 -9.97 4.50
CA ILE A 75 -20.85 -10.26 3.58
C ILE A 75 -21.16 -9.77 2.17
N ILE A 76 -22.34 -10.11 1.64
CA ILE A 76 -22.74 -9.74 0.27
C ILE A 76 -22.85 -8.21 0.15
N LEU A 77 -23.46 -7.57 1.12
CA LEU A 77 -23.63 -6.12 1.16
C LEU A 77 -22.28 -5.40 1.25
N GLY A 78 -21.42 -5.83 2.16
CA GLY A 78 -20.09 -5.26 2.33
C GLY A 78 -19.23 -5.37 1.08
N LEU A 79 -19.16 -6.55 0.48
CA LEU A 79 -18.45 -6.78 -0.77
C LEU A 79 -19.06 -6.02 -1.95
N GLY A 80 -20.39 -5.96 -2.03
CA GLY A 80 -21.10 -5.23 -3.08
C GLY A 80 -20.82 -3.73 -3.03
N ILE A 81 -20.93 -3.10 -1.85
CA ILE A 81 -20.61 -1.68 -1.65
C ILE A 81 -19.15 -1.42 -1.98
N PHE A 82 -18.23 -2.26 -1.50
CA PHE A 82 -16.80 -2.12 -1.74
C PHE A 82 -16.46 -2.17 -3.23
N ALA A 83 -17.01 -3.14 -3.98
CA ALA A 83 -16.80 -3.26 -5.42
C ALA A 83 -17.38 -2.05 -6.17
N LEU A 84 -18.57 -1.58 -5.79
CA LEU A 84 -19.21 -0.42 -6.38
C LEU A 84 -18.38 0.85 -6.16
N VAL A 85 -17.89 1.08 -4.94
CA VAL A 85 -17.03 2.22 -4.61
C VAL A 85 -15.72 2.19 -5.39
N ILE A 86 -15.07 1.03 -5.51
CA ILE A 86 -13.86 0.90 -6.36
C ILE A 86 -14.20 1.27 -7.81
N PHE A 87 -15.31 0.80 -8.34
CA PHE A 87 -15.73 1.12 -9.71
C PHE A 87 -15.90 2.63 -9.91
N ILE A 88 -16.56 3.30 -8.98
CA ILE A 88 -16.74 4.76 -9.00
C ILE A 88 -15.39 5.48 -8.96
N ILE A 89 -14.47 5.07 -8.07
CA ILE A 89 -13.13 5.65 -7.98
C ILE A 89 -12.36 5.48 -9.30
N LEU A 90 -12.48 4.34 -9.96
CA LEU A 90 -11.86 4.11 -11.26
C LEU A 90 -12.43 5.00 -12.36
N MET A 91 -13.74 5.27 -12.35
CA MET A 91 -14.37 6.22 -13.28
C MET A 91 -13.86 7.65 -13.04
N ILE A 92 -13.84 8.10 -11.78
CA ILE A 92 -13.30 9.41 -11.40
C ILE A 92 -11.84 9.56 -11.84
N ASN A 93 -11.01 8.53 -11.64
CA ASN A 93 -9.61 8.54 -12.07
C ASN A 93 -9.45 8.76 -13.59
N LYS A 94 -10.35 8.20 -14.41
CA LYS A 94 -10.33 8.44 -15.86
C LYS A 94 -10.64 9.91 -16.20
N GLY A 95 -11.58 10.52 -15.49
CA GLY A 95 -11.93 11.95 -15.64
C GLY A 95 -10.76 12.85 -15.25
N ILE A 96 -10.18 12.64 -14.07
CA ILE A 96 -9.03 13.40 -13.56
C ILE A 96 -7.82 13.27 -14.51
N SER A 97 -7.55 12.07 -15.05
CA SER A 97 -6.47 11.85 -16.00
C SER A 97 -6.59 12.74 -17.25
N LYS A 98 -7.81 12.90 -17.76
CA LYS A 98 -8.06 13.81 -18.89
C LYS A 98 -7.83 15.26 -18.47
N ALA A 99 -8.38 15.70 -17.33
CA ALA A 99 -8.26 17.07 -16.84
C ALA A 99 -6.79 17.47 -16.62
N VAL A 100 -5.97 16.63 -15.99
CA VAL A 100 -4.54 16.90 -15.78
C VAL A 100 -3.77 17.02 -17.09
N LYS A 101 -4.09 16.20 -18.11
CA LYS A 101 -3.47 16.31 -19.44
C LYS A 101 -3.82 17.61 -20.16
N TYR A 102 -5.05 18.09 -20.01
CA TYR A 102 -5.52 19.33 -20.66
C TYR A 102 -5.09 20.61 -19.94
N SER A 103 -4.78 20.54 -18.64
CA SER A 103 -4.40 21.71 -17.83
C SER A 103 -3.00 22.26 -18.10
N GLY A 104 -2.19 21.62 -18.95
CA GLY A 104 -0.79 21.99 -19.19
C GLY A 104 0.16 21.67 -18.03
N LEU A 105 -0.34 21.21 -16.90
CA LEU A 105 0.44 20.82 -15.71
C LEU A 105 1.15 19.47 -15.88
N GLY A 106 1.00 18.79 -17.01
CA GLY A 106 1.49 17.43 -17.22
C GLY A 106 2.98 17.24 -16.96
N ARG A 107 3.84 18.25 -17.25
CA ARG A 107 5.29 18.17 -16.96
C ARG A 107 5.57 18.22 -15.46
N VAL A 108 4.91 19.13 -14.75
CA VAL A 108 5.04 19.29 -13.30
C VAL A 108 4.53 18.03 -12.59
N ASP A 109 3.37 17.52 -13.00
CA ASP A 109 2.78 16.30 -12.48
C ASP A 109 3.67 15.06 -12.72
N THR A 110 4.36 15.00 -13.87
CA THR A 110 5.35 13.94 -14.17
C THR A 110 6.55 13.99 -13.23
N ILE A 111 7.09 15.20 -12.95
CA ILE A 111 8.23 15.38 -12.05
C ILE A 111 7.85 14.96 -10.63
N PHE A 112 6.73 15.46 -10.12
CA PHE A 112 6.23 15.04 -8.80
C PHE A 112 5.90 13.55 -8.76
N GLY A 113 5.39 12.97 -9.86
CA GLY A 113 5.18 11.54 -10.01
C GLY A 113 6.47 10.73 -9.88
N PHE A 114 7.57 11.22 -10.44
CA PHE A 114 8.88 10.62 -10.28
C PHE A 114 9.31 10.57 -8.81
N PHE A 115 9.27 11.70 -8.09
CA PHE A 115 9.59 11.74 -6.67
C PHE A 115 8.67 10.85 -5.83
N PHE A 116 7.38 10.86 -6.12
CA PHE A 116 6.43 9.97 -5.46
C PHE A 116 6.74 8.48 -5.69
N GLY A 117 7.33 8.15 -6.83
CA GLY A 117 7.79 6.81 -7.15
C GLY A 117 8.82 6.26 -6.15
N PHE A 118 9.73 7.10 -5.63
CA PHE A 118 10.68 6.73 -4.58
C PHE A 118 9.96 6.43 -3.26
N ILE A 119 9.09 7.34 -2.82
CA ILE A 119 8.32 7.15 -1.58
C ILE A 119 7.50 5.87 -1.66
N ARG A 120 6.82 5.66 -2.78
CA ARG A 120 6.00 4.48 -3.00
C ARG A 120 6.80 3.19 -3.00
N SER A 121 7.97 3.14 -3.65
CA SER A 121 8.83 1.95 -3.65
C SER A 121 9.30 1.60 -2.23
N TYR A 122 9.71 2.60 -1.47
CA TYR A 122 10.12 2.43 -0.08
C TYR A 122 8.97 1.83 0.76
N VAL A 123 7.78 2.43 0.71
CA VAL A 123 6.60 1.93 1.44
C VAL A 123 6.26 0.49 1.05
N ILE A 124 6.27 0.17 -0.26
CA ILE A 124 6.02 -1.20 -0.73
C ILE A 124 7.05 -2.17 -0.15
N CYS A 125 8.34 -1.84 -0.20
CA CYS A 125 9.40 -2.70 0.33
C CYS A 125 9.29 -2.89 1.85
N VAL A 126 8.99 -1.82 2.60
CA VAL A 126 8.75 -1.90 4.05
C VAL A 126 7.56 -2.82 4.35
N CYS A 127 6.43 -2.66 3.66
CA CYS A 127 5.25 -3.49 3.88
C CYS A 127 5.52 -4.97 3.54
N VAL A 128 6.15 -5.24 2.40
CA VAL A 128 6.50 -6.62 1.97
C VAL A 128 7.47 -7.25 2.96
N PHE A 129 8.54 -6.52 3.33
CA PHE A 129 9.51 -7.01 4.30
C PHE A 129 8.88 -7.27 5.67
N SER A 130 8.04 -6.35 6.18
CA SER A 130 7.32 -6.51 7.45
C SER A 130 6.46 -7.76 7.43
N THR A 131 5.68 -7.96 6.37
CA THR A 131 4.79 -9.13 6.23
C THR A 131 5.59 -10.44 6.23
N ILE A 132 6.66 -10.50 5.44
CA ILE A 132 7.49 -11.71 5.37
C ILE A 132 8.23 -11.94 6.70
N SER A 133 8.72 -10.87 7.35
CA SER A 133 9.42 -10.96 8.63
C SER A 133 8.54 -11.45 9.79
N ILE A 134 7.24 -11.15 9.75
CA ILE A 134 6.26 -11.67 10.71
C ILE A 134 6.04 -13.18 10.50
N ILE A 135 5.93 -13.61 9.24
CA ILE A 135 5.68 -15.03 8.90
C ILE A 135 6.95 -15.87 9.07
N TYR A 136 8.08 -15.36 8.64
CA TYR A 136 9.36 -16.03 8.64
C TYR A 136 10.48 -15.12 9.12
N ASN A 137 11.08 -15.44 10.26
CA ASN A 137 12.12 -14.60 10.88
C ASN A 137 13.28 -14.34 9.91
N HIS A 138 13.54 -13.07 9.62
CA HIS A 138 14.56 -12.61 8.68
C HIS A 138 16.00 -13.05 9.04
N ASN A 139 16.28 -13.35 10.33
CA ASN A 139 17.58 -13.88 10.76
C ASN A 139 17.89 -15.28 10.20
N LYS A 140 16.88 -15.99 9.69
CA LYS A 140 17.01 -17.32 9.09
C LYS A 140 17.08 -17.29 7.56
N TRP A 141 17.07 -16.10 6.96
CA TRP A 141 17.11 -15.99 5.50
C TRP A 141 18.53 -16.32 5.00
N PRO A 142 18.64 -17.04 3.87
CA PRO A 142 19.91 -17.36 3.24
C PRO A 142 20.56 -16.15 2.55
N LEU A 143 20.16 -14.93 2.92
CA LEU A 143 20.60 -13.67 2.36
C LEU A 143 21.52 -12.96 3.35
N LYS A 144 22.64 -12.44 2.87
CA LYS A 144 23.54 -11.61 3.66
C LYS A 144 22.98 -10.20 3.84
N LEU A 145 21.95 -10.07 4.67
CA LEU A 145 21.23 -8.81 4.91
C LEU A 145 22.14 -7.75 5.55
N SER A 146 23.11 -8.17 6.35
CA SER A 146 24.08 -7.28 7.02
C SER A 146 25.01 -6.54 6.04
N GLU A 147 25.20 -7.06 4.83
CA GLU A 147 26.03 -6.45 3.79
C GLU A 147 25.23 -5.50 2.89
N SER A 148 23.90 -5.42 3.06
CA SER A 148 23.01 -4.58 2.25
C SER A 148 23.03 -3.13 2.72
N LEU A 149 23.15 -2.19 1.77
CA LEU A 149 23.08 -0.74 2.02
C LEU A 149 21.66 -0.26 2.35
N THR A 150 20.65 -0.87 1.74
CA THR A 150 19.25 -0.44 1.88
C THR A 150 18.52 -1.14 3.02
N PHE A 151 18.99 -2.32 3.42
CA PHE A 151 18.36 -3.12 4.47
C PHE A 151 18.16 -2.36 5.81
N PRO A 152 19.13 -1.62 6.36
CA PRO A 152 18.96 -0.92 7.64
C PRO A 152 17.79 0.09 7.62
N TYR A 153 17.58 0.75 6.47
CA TYR A 153 16.49 1.71 6.32
C TYR A 153 15.12 1.03 6.24
N ILE A 154 15.05 -0.11 5.54
CA ILE A 154 13.82 -0.89 5.41
C ILE A 154 13.49 -1.58 6.73
N GLU A 155 14.47 -2.12 7.43
CA GLU A 155 14.30 -2.72 8.76
C GLU A 155 13.80 -1.68 9.78
N LYS A 156 14.38 -0.49 9.78
CA LYS A 156 13.93 0.61 10.64
C LYS A 156 12.48 0.99 10.35
N GLY A 157 12.11 1.12 9.09
CA GLY A 157 10.72 1.38 8.68
C GLY A 157 9.78 0.25 9.08
N SER A 158 10.20 -1.00 8.94
CA SER A 158 9.44 -2.18 9.36
C SER A 158 9.21 -2.23 10.87
N LYS A 159 10.25 -2.00 11.66
CA LYS A 159 10.14 -1.93 13.13
C LYS A 159 9.17 -0.84 13.58
N TYR A 160 9.21 0.32 12.92
CA TYR A 160 8.26 1.41 13.18
C TYR A 160 6.84 0.99 12.83
N LEU A 161 6.64 0.41 11.66
CA LEU A 161 5.34 -0.07 11.22
C LEU A 161 4.75 -1.13 12.17
N ILE A 162 5.56 -2.12 12.57
CA ILE A 162 5.12 -3.20 13.46
C ILE A 162 4.77 -2.67 14.86
N LYS A 163 5.52 -1.68 15.37
CA LYS A 163 5.26 -1.06 16.68
C LYS A 163 3.91 -0.34 16.73
N GLU A 164 3.47 0.23 15.61
CA GLU A 164 2.18 0.94 15.49
C GLU A 164 0.99 -0.02 15.27
N PHE A 165 1.25 -1.31 15.00
CA PHE A 165 0.17 -2.30 14.99
C PHE A 165 -0.30 -2.56 16.42
N PRO A 166 -1.62 -2.50 16.67
CA PRO A 166 -2.16 -2.79 18.00
C PRO A 166 -1.83 -4.24 18.40
N ASP A 167 -1.10 -4.40 19.50
CA ASP A 167 -0.90 -5.70 20.14
C ASP A 167 -2.25 -6.27 20.60
N GLU A 168 -2.32 -7.60 20.74
CA GLU A 168 -3.52 -8.30 21.24
C GLU A 168 -4.06 -7.70 22.57
N LYS A 169 -3.18 -7.12 23.39
CA LYS A 169 -3.56 -6.38 24.60
C LYS A 169 -4.37 -5.12 24.30
N ASN A 170 -3.90 -4.32 23.34
CA ASN A 170 -4.61 -3.10 22.92
C ASN A 170 -5.98 -3.40 22.33
N TYR A 171 -6.12 -4.56 21.66
CA TYR A 171 -7.42 -5.01 21.13
C TYR A 171 -8.38 -5.42 22.25
N LYS A 172 -7.88 -6.13 23.29
CA LYS A 172 -8.68 -6.51 24.48
C LYS A 172 -9.11 -5.30 25.30
N ASP A 173 -8.18 -4.39 25.57
CA ASP A 173 -8.45 -3.15 26.32
C ASP A 173 -9.46 -2.25 25.61
N THR A 174 -9.42 -2.21 24.27
CA THR A 174 -10.39 -1.44 23.46
C THR A 174 -11.76 -2.11 23.46
N LYS A 175 -11.79 -3.44 23.42
CA LYS A 175 -13.04 -4.21 23.47
C LYS A 175 -13.73 -4.06 24.82
N GLU A 176 -12.99 -4.19 25.93
CA GLU A 176 -13.52 -3.98 27.30
C GLU A 176 -14.08 -2.56 27.47
N LYS A 177 -13.40 -1.53 26.97
CA LYS A 177 -13.91 -0.14 26.99
C LYS A 177 -15.16 0.09 26.18
N ILE A 178 -15.38 -0.69 25.13
CA ILE A 178 -16.61 -0.60 24.32
C ILE A 178 -17.76 -1.35 24.98
N GLU A 179 -17.47 -2.44 25.71
CA GLU A 179 -18.48 -3.22 26.45
C GLU A 179 -18.92 -2.51 27.76
N GLU A 180 -18.14 -1.53 28.26
CA GLU A 180 -18.47 -0.70 29.41
C GLU A 180 -19.29 0.57 29.08
N LEU A 181 -19.52 0.89 27.77
CA LEU A 181 -20.30 2.02 27.28
C LEU A 181 -21.73 1.60 26.90
#